data_b43cfb73ac91b648c7ea2afac7926ea1
#
_entry.id   b43cfb73ac91b648c7ea2afac7926ea1
#
_cell.length_a   1.000
_cell.length_b   1.000
_cell.length_c   1.000
_cell.angle_alpha   90.00
_cell.angle_beta   90.00
_cell.angle_gamma   90.00
#
_symmetry.space_group_name_H-M   'P 1'
#
loop_
_entity.id
_entity.type
_entity.pdbx_description
1 polymer ?
#
loop_
_entity_poly.entity_id
_entity_poly.type
_entity_poly.pdbx_seq_one_letter_code
_entity_poly.pdbx_strand_id
1 'polypeptide(L)'
;MKILSKNVIKTYIIVAIIMFICIIEFLFNTTILKDEPYNAFNFWSYVRSVKIGEVFMFMTPIFVSLLATKDFFNNIRTGNFKKFIVKEGYKKYIIKNISESYIKAIILLPLISLMTFGIGVFLYGVDFSVSSDNHNLVTRFVSIMNPVTFVCLYTGAVAVFSLIITNISLILTRFLDKFYLVLVGTFVSFNGLNFITTIIFKSIIKNKSLIDINLYYLYTPRTMFQDSMIINIACGIVFLVATSILVFIVYRSKEKMVLNIE
;
A
#
# COMPACT_ATOMS: atom_id res chain seq x y z
N MET A 1 4.44 -24.85 0.62
CA MET A 1 4.48 -23.41 0.38
C MET A 1 5.12 -22.73 1.59
N LYS A 2 6.40 -22.32 1.51
CA LYS A 2 7.04 -21.54 2.60
C LYS A 2 6.69 -20.07 2.38
N ILE A 3 5.50 -19.66 2.77
CA ILE A 3 5.03 -18.26 2.65
C ILE A 3 5.90 -17.31 3.47
N LEU A 4 6.54 -17.81 4.53
CA LEU A 4 7.35 -17.03 5.46
C LEU A 4 8.83 -17.41 5.34
N SER A 5 9.56 -16.73 4.44
CA SER A 5 11.01 -16.77 4.50
C SER A 5 11.51 -15.95 5.73
N LYS A 6 12.69 -16.27 6.24
CA LYS A 6 13.29 -15.56 7.38
C LYS A 6 13.38 -14.03 7.17
N ASN A 7 13.53 -13.61 5.92
CA ASN A 7 13.58 -12.18 5.54
C ASN A 7 12.19 -11.53 5.58
N VAL A 8 11.14 -12.26 5.21
CA VAL A 8 9.76 -11.80 5.27
C VAL A 8 9.38 -11.54 6.73
N ILE A 9 9.68 -12.48 7.63
CA ILE A 9 9.41 -12.31 9.07
C ILE A 9 10.13 -11.07 9.62
N LYS A 10 11.42 -10.87 9.28
CA LYS A 10 12.16 -9.67 9.70
C LYS A 10 11.50 -8.38 9.23
N THR A 11 11.02 -8.34 7.98
CA THR A 11 10.34 -7.14 7.46
C THR A 11 9.03 -6.87 8.20
N TYR A 12 8.23 -7.92 8.50
CA TYR A 12 7.01 -7.74 9.31
C TYR A 12 7.33 -7.21 10.71
N ILE A 13 8.39 -7.73 11.37
CA ILE A 13 8.82 -7.25 12.70
C ILE A 13 9.21 -5.76 12.63
N ILE A 14 10.00 -5.35 11.62
CA ILE A 14 10.41 -3.95 11.46
C ILE A 14 9.17 -3.06 11.29
N VAL A 15 8.24 -3.44 10.43
CA VAL A 15 7.02 -2.67 10.19
C VAL A 15 6.15 -2.61 11.44
N ALA A 16 6.03 -3.71 12.18
CA ALA A 16 5.30 -3.74 13.45
C ALA A 16 5.92 -2.80 14.50
N ILE A 17 7.26 -2.76 14.58
CA ILE A 17 7.97 -1.84 15.47
C ILE A 17 7.70 -0.39 15.09
N ILE A 18 7.76 -0.04 13.79
CA ILE A 18 7.48 1.31 13.31
C ILE A 18 6.04 1.71 13.67
N MET A 19 5.07 0.83 13.45
CA MET A 19 3.67 1.09 13.81
C MET A 19 3.49 1.26 15.32
N PHE A 20 4.20 0.47 16.13
CA PHE A 20 4.20 0.65 17.58
C PHE A 20 4.74 2.01 18.01
N ILE A 21 5.80 2.49 17.36
CA ILE A 21 6.35 3.84 17.59
C ILE A 21 5.34 4.91 17.17
N CYS A 22 4.63 4.74 16.05
CA CYS A 22 3.56 5.67 15.64
C CYS A 22 2.43 5.74 16.69
N ILE A 23 2.05 4.59 17.26
CA ILE A 23 1.04 4.54 18.34
C ILE A 23 1.53 5.29 19.57
N ILE A 24 2.78 5.08 19.97
CA ILE A 24 3.39 5.80 21.10
C ILE A 24 3.41 7.30 20.81
N GLU A 25 3.88 7.73 19.64
CA GLU A 25 3.91 9.15 19.26
C GLU A 25 2.50 9.75 19.32
N PHE A 26 1.48 9.03 18.85
CA PHE A 26 0.10 9.46 18.93
C PHE A 26 -0.37 9.65 20.37
N LEU A 27 -0.11 8.67 21.24
CA LEU A 27 -0.53 8.70 22.65
C LEU A 27 0.13 9.83 23.45
N PHE A 28 1.37 10.18 23.12
CA PHE A 28 2.08 11.29 23.76
C PHE A 28 1.76 12.66 23.17
N ASN A 29 1.21 12.70 21.95
CA ASN A 29 0.90 13.96 21.27
C ASN A 29 -0.58 14.35 21.48
N THR A 30 -0.92 14.74 22.72
CA THR A 30 -2.28 15.12 23.13
C THR A 30 -2.86 16.32 22.36
N THR A 31 -2.05 17.03 21.59
CA THR A 31 -2.52 18.18 20.81
C THR A 31 -3.27 17.79 19.53
N ILE A 32 -3.14 16.54 19.07
CA ILE A 32 -3.74 16.07 17.83
C ILE A 32 -5.26 15.92 17.94
N LEU A 33 -5.78 15.62 19.14
CA LEU A 33 -7.21 15.36 19.37
C LEU A 33 -7.86 16.39 20.31
N LYS A 34 -7.32 17.62 20.40
CA LYS A 34 -7.85 18.63 21.37
C LYS A 34 -9.35 18.88 21.23
N ASP A 35 -9.88 18.79 20.01
CA ASP A 35 -11.25 19.15 19.66
C ASP A 35 -12.08 17.96 19.17
N GLU A 36 -11.55 16.72 19.24
CA GLU A 36 -12.24 15.53 18.74
C GLU A 36 -12.41 14.46 19.82
N PRO A 37 -13.53 13.71 19.82
CA PRO A 37 -13.72 12.63 20.78
C PRO A 37 -12.68 11.52 20.60
N TYR A 38 -12.14 11.05 21.73
CA TYR A 38 -11.26 9.88 21.76
C TYR A 38 -12.10 8.62 21.49
N ASN A 39 -12.13 8.17 20.24
CA ASN A 39 -12.76 6.92 19.84
C ASN A 39 -11.85 6.08 18.94
N ALA A 40 -12.19 4.81 18.74
CA ALA A 40 -11.41 3.87 17.96
C ALA A 40 -11.17 4.33 16.51
N PHE A 41 -12.16 5.01 15.93
CA PHE A 41 -12.12 5.45 14.56
C PHE A 41 -11.14 6.63 14.36
N ASN A 42 -11.22 7.63 15.26
CA ASN A 42 -10.30 8.75 15.25
C ASN A 42 -8.88 8.28 15.53
N PHE A 43 -8.68 7.40 16.52
CA PHE A 43 -7.38 6.78 16.76
C PHE A 43 -6.83 6.12 15.48
N TRP A 44 -7.60 5.26 14.83
CA TRP A 44 -7.19 4.56 13.61
C TRP A 44 -6.82 5.51 12.46
N SER A 45 -7.58 6.59 12.28
CA SER A 45 -7.34 7.56 11.21
C SER A 45 -6.12 8.46 11.49
N TYR A 46 -5.91 8.84 12.74
CA TYR A 46 -4.88 9.80 13.13
C TYR A 46 -3.50 9.18 13.39
N VAL A 47 -3.43 7.93 13.85
CA VAL A 47 -2.15 7.24 14.10
C VAL A 47 -1.21 7.26 12.89
N ARG A 48 -1.77 7.29 11.68
CA ARG A 48 -0.97 7.36 10.45
C ARG A 48 -0.57 8.79 10.05
N SER A 49 -1.18 9.77 10.65
CA SER A 49 -0.93 11.20 10.37
C SER A 49 0.05 11.82 11.36
N VAL A 50 0.61 11.05 12.31
CA VAL A 50 1.75 11.48 13.13
C VAL A 50 3.01 11.58 12.27
N LYS A 51 4.00 12.36 12.68
CA LYS A 51 5.21 12.63 11.88
C LYS A 51 5.92 11.34 11.42
N ILE A 52 6.08 10.38 12.33
CA ILE A 52 6.69 9.08 12.00
C ILE A 52 5.78 8.29 11.03
N GLY A 53 4.47 8.37 11.20
CA GLY A 53 3.49 7.77 10.30
C GLY A 53 3.58 8.32 8.88
N GLU A 54 3.77 9.63 8.71
CA GLU A 54 3.97 10.27 7.40
C GLU A 54 5.27 9.82 6.73
N VAL A 55 6.37 9.75 7.49
CA VAL A 55 7.66 9.22 6.99
C VAL A 55 7.51 7.76 6.57
N PHE A 56 6.82 6.94 7.40
CA PHE A 56 6.56 5.55 7.06
C PHE A 56 5.72 5.41 5.80
N MET A 57 4.68 6.22 5.65
CA MET A 57 3.85 6.27 4.44
C MET A 57 4.69 6.55 3.20
N PHE A 58 5.55 7.56 3.26
CA PHE A 58 6.43 7.93 2.16
C PHE A 58 7.40 6.80 1.78
N MET A 59 7.90 6.06 2.78
CA MET A 59 8.82 4.92 2.59
C MET A 59 8.10 3.60 2.25
N THR A 60 6.77 3.55 2.30
CA THR A 60 5.98 2.34 2.04
C THR A 60 6.32 1.64 0.72
N PRO A 61 6.61 2.33 -0.42
CA PRO A 61 7.01 1.66 -1.64
C PRO A 61 8.25 0.77 -1.48
N ILE A 62 9.20 1.16 -0.62
CA ILE A 62 10.40 0.37 -0.33
C ILE A 62 10.03 -0.87 0.48
N PHE A 63 9.23 -0.73 1.55
CA PHE A 63 8.85 -1.85 2.41
C PHE A 63 8.01 -2.90 1.68
N VAL A 64 7.01 -2.46 0.91
CA VAL A 64 6.17 -3.36 0.11
C VAL A 64 7.00 -4.09 -0.94
N SER A 65 7.87 -3.38 -1.66
CA SER A 65 8.78 -3.96 -2.65
C SER A 65 9.71 -4.99 -2.02
N LEU A 66 10.33 -4.65 -0.89
CA LEU A 66 11.23 -5.55 -0.16
C LEU A 66 10.54 -6.86 0.22
N LEU A 67 9.31 -6.79 0.69
CA LEU A 67 8.55 -7.94 1.13
C LEU A 67 8.05 -8.80 -0.04
N ALA A 68 7.44 -8.12 -1.03
CA ALA A 68 6.71 -8.79 -2.10
C ALA A 68 7.65 -9.42 -3.13
N THR A 69 8.78 -8.77 -3.48
CA THR A 69 9.52 -9.15 -4.69
C THR A 69 10.92 -9.69 -4.44
N LYS A 70 11.48 -9.58 -3.22
CA LYS A 70 12.85 -10.01 -2.93
C LYS A 70 13.11 -11.48 -3.25
N ASP A 71 12.20 -12.37 -2.83
CA ASP A 71 12.39 -13.81 -3.04
C ASP A 71 12.29 -14.15 -4.54
N PHE A 72 11.37 -13.51 -5.25
CA PHE A 72 11.24 -13.68 -6.69
C PHE A 72 12.46 -13.15 -7.45
N PHE A 73 12.95 -11.97 -7.10
CA PHE A 73 14.19 -11.41 -7.65
C PHE A 73 15.36 -12.37 -7.46
N ASN A 74 15.58 -12.84 -6.23
CA ASN A 74 16.66 -13.77 -5.92
C ASN A 74 16.56 -15.06 -6.73
N ASN A 75 15.38 -15.65 -6.85
CA ASN A 75 15.15 -16.85 -7.64
C ASN A 75 15.52 -16.66 -9.12
N ILE A 76 15.22 -15.49 -9.68
CA ILE A 76 15.59 -15.16 -11.06
C ILE A 76 17.12 -15.01 -11.18
N ARG A 77 17.75 -14.23 -10.31
CA ARG A 77 19.17 -13.89 -10.43
C ARG A 77 20.11 -15.04 -10.06
N THR A 78 19.72 -15.92 -9.14
CA THR A 78 20.53 -17.12 -8.80
C THR A 78 20.40 -18.26 -9.80
N GLY A 79 19.59 -18.10 -10.85
CA GLY A 79 19.31 -19.17 -11.83
C GLY A 79 18.45 -20.32 -11.29
N ASN A 80 18.01 -20.27 -10.04
CA ASN A 80 17.17 -21.30 -9.45
C ASN A 80 15.84 -21.45 -10.20
N PHE A 81 15.37 -20.39 -10.85
CA PHE A 81 14.18 -20.43 -11.68
C PHE A 81 14.28 -21.47 -12.82
N LYS A 82 15.48 -21.72 -13.38
CA LYS A 82 15.68 -22.72 -14.44
C LYS A 82 15.24 -24.12 -13.95
N LYS A 83 15.59 -24.49 -12.71
CA LYS A 83 15.21 -25.77 -12.09
C LYS A 83 13.69 -25.90 -11.91
N PHE A 84 13.03 -24.81 -11.50
CA PHE A 84 11.59 -24.79 -11.30
C PHE A 84 10.81 -24.81 -12.62
N ILE A 85 11.31 -24.10 -13.65
CA ILE A 85 10.70 -24.10 -14.98
C ILE A 85 10.72 -25.49 -15.62
N VAL A 86 11.82 -26.21 -15.47
CA VAL A 86 11.92 -27.59 -15.99
C VAL A 86 10.91 -28.50 -15.29
N LYS A 87 10.69 -28.32 -13.98
CA LYS A 87 9.80 -29.16 -13.18
C LYS A 87 8.30 -28.82 -13.33
N GLU A 88 7.97 -27.53 -13.33
CA GLU A 88 6.56 -27.06 -13.22
C GLU A 88 6.07 -26.35 -14.48
N GLY A 89 6.94 -26.04 -15.43
CA GLY A 89 6.66 -25.23 -16.62
C GLY A 89 6.69 -23.73 -16.34
N TYR A 90 7.08 -22.94 -17.36
CA TYR A 90 7.29 -21.49 -17.24
C TYR A 90 6.04 -20.75 -16.74
N LYS A 91 4.90 -20.97 -17.40
CA LYS A 91 3.64 -20.25 -17.09
C LYS A 91 3.20 -20.47 -15.63
N LYS A 92 3.26 -21.73 -15.18
CA LYS A 92 2.86 -22.10 -13.82
C LYS A 92 3.81 -21.49 -12.77
N TYR A 93 5.12 -21.51 -13.03
CA TYR A 93 6.11 -20.89 -12.19
C TYR A 93 5.88 -19.38 -12.02
N ILE A 94 5.67 -18.64 -13.13
CA ILE A 94 5.46 -17.19 -13.10
C ILE A 94 4.17 -16.83 -12.36
N ILE A 95 3.05 -17.48 -12.69
CA ILE A 95 1.78 -17.22 -12.02
C ILE A 95 1.90 -17.44 -10.51
N LYS A 96 2.53 -18.55 -10.11
CA LYS A 96 2.74 -18.87 -8.69
C LYS A 96 3.53 -17.77 -7.95
N ASN A 97 4.66 -17.33 -8.52
CA ASN A 97 5.50 -16.31 -7.87
C ASN A 97 4.83 -14.92 -7.83
N ILE A 98 4.13 -14.53 -8.90
CA ILE A 98 3.35 -13.28 -8.91
C ILE A 98 2.23 -13.34 -7.86
N SER A 99 1.50 -14.45 -7.79
CA SER A 99 0.44 -14.63 -6.78
C SER A 99 1.01 -14.60 -5.35
N GLU A 100 2.16 -15.24 -5.12
CA GLU A 100 2.84 -15.17 -3.81
C GLU A 100 3.26 -13.75 -3.45
N SER A 101 3.74 -12.96 -4.42
CA SER A 101 4.08 -11.55 -4.24
C SER A 101 2.84 -10.71 -3.87
N TYR A 102 1.72 -10.93 -4.55
CA TYR A 102 0.46 -10.25 -4.25
C TYR A 102 -0.07 -10.60 -2.86
N ILE A 103 -0.06 -11.87 -2.49
CA ILE A 103 -0.49 -12.30 -1.15
C ILE A 103 0.35 -11.63 -0.07
N LYS A 104 1.68 -11.60 -0.21
CA LYS A 104 2.57 -10.94 0.75
C LYS A 104 2.27 -9.44 0.87
N ALA A 105 2.00 -8.77 -0.25
CA ALA A 105 1.69 -7.33 -0.28
C ALA A 105 0.34 -7.02 0.38
N ILE A 106 -0.70 -7.82 0.08
CA ILE A 106 -2.04 -7.66 0.65
C ILE A 106 -2.03 -7.93 2.16
N ILE A 107 -1.26 -8.91 2.63
CA ILE A 107 -1.19 -9.21 4.06
C ILE A 107 -0.51 -8.07 4.83
N LEU A 108 0.53 -7.41 4.28
CA LEU A 108 1.30 -6.43 5.03
C LEU A 108 0.46 -5.21 5.46
N LEU A 109 0.11 -4.35 4.52
CA LEU A 109 -0.51 -3.06 4.84
C LEU A 109 -1.97 -3.17 5.28
N PRO A 110 -2.84 -3.98 4.62
CA PRO A 110 -4.20 -4.17 5.08
C PRO A 110 -4.29 -4.78 6.48
N LEU A 111 -3.45 -5.79 6.79
CA LEU A 111 -3.44 -6.39 8.12
C LEU A 111 -3.03 -5.36 9.19
N ILE A 112 -1.98 -4.57 8.93
CA ILE A 112 -1.55 -3.49 9.82
C ILE A 112 -2.68 -2.48 10.03
N SER A 113 -3.41 -2.15 8.96
CA SER A 113 -4.56 -1.25 9.02
C SER A 113 -5.63 -1.79 9.96
N LEU A 114 -6.01 -3.05 9.80
CA LEU A 114 -7.01 -3.71 10.64
C LEU A 114 -6.53 -3.87 12.08
N MET A 115 -5.26 -4.25 12.29
CA MET A 115 -4.69 -4.34 13.64
C MET A 115 -4.69 -3.01 14.37
N THR A 116 -4.36 -1.91 13.68
CA THR A 116 -4.40 -0.56 14.26
C THR A 116 -5.83 -0.19 14.67
N PHE A 117 -6.82 -0.53 13.84
CA PHE A 117 -8.23 -0.34 14.20
C PHE A 117 -8.63 -1.18 15.43
N GLY A 118 -8.24 -2.45 15.46
CA GLY A 118 -8.48 -3.35 16.60
C GLY A 118 -7.87 -2.83 17.90
N ILE A 119 -6.67 -2.26 17.85
CA ILE A 119 -6.03 -1.61 18.99
C ILE A 119 -6.85 -0.40 19.44
N GLY A 120 -7.34 0.41 18.49
CA GLY A 120 -8.23 1.53 18.80
C GLY A 120 -9.50 1.10 19.50
N VAL A 121 -10.14 0.02 19.04
CA VAL A 121 -11.32 -0.58 19.70
C VAL A 121 -10.99 -1.07 21.11
N PHE A 122 -9.84 -1.68 21.29
CA PHE A 122 -9.40 -2.13 22.63
C PHE A 122 -9.15 -0.99 23.61
N LEU A 123 -8.56 0.13 23.14
CA LEU A 123 -8.20 1.28 23.99
C LEU A 123 -9.40 2.18 24.31
N TYR A 124 -10.28 2.40 23.33
CA TYR A 124 -11.33 3.42 23.39
C TYR A 124 -12.76 2.85 23.30
N GLY A 125 -12.89 1.53 23.18
CA GLY A 125 -14.20 0.87 23.04
C GLY A 125 -14.81 0.98 21.64
N VAL A 126 -16.02 0.46 21.51
CA VAL A 126 -16.79 0.37 20.25
C VAL A 126 -17.66 1.61 20.03
N ASP A 127 -17.49 2.66 20.80
CA ASP A 127 -18.23 3.89 20.60
C ASP A 127 -17.72 4.60 19.35
N PHE A 128 -18.56 4.60 18.33
CA PHE A 128 -18.32 5.26 17.05
C PHE A 128 -19.05 6.60 16.97
N SER A 129 -19.38 7.20 18.10
CA SER A 129 -20.02 8.52 18.14
C SER A 129 -19.08 9.54 17.47
N VAL A 130 -19.58 10.08 16.38
CA VAL A 130 -18.90 11.10 15.60
C VAL A 130 -19.56 12.42 15.99
N SER A 131 -18.80 13.37 16.51
CA SER A 131 -19.36 14.68 16.81
C SER A 131 -19.86 15.33 15.53
N SER A 132 -21.12 15.73 15.53
CA SER A 132 -21.81 16.36 14.39
C SER A 132 -21.22 17.70 13.96
N ASP A 133 -20.37 18.30 14.79
CA ASP A 133 -19.92 19.68 14.63
C ASP A 133 -18.57 19.81 13.88
N ASN A 134 -17.90 18.71 13.59
CA ASN A 134 -16.61 18.78 12.91
C ASN A 134 -16.76 18.64 11.41
N HIS A 135 -16.33 19.66 10.68
CA HIS A 135 -16.17 19.68 9.22
C HIS A 135 -15.17 18.64 8.68
N ASN A 136 -14.75 17.68 9.49
CA ASN A 136 -13.88 16.60 9.08
C ASN A 136 -14.66 15.56 8.27
N LEU A 137 -14.20 15.30 7.10
CA LEU A 137 -14.81 14.46 6.07
C LEU A 137 -15.01 13.02 6.47
N VAL A 138 -14.16 12.53 7.34
CA VAL A 138 -14.28 11.21 7.94
C VAL A 138 -15.60 11.10 8.71
N THR A 139 -15.99 12.15 9.42
CA THR A 139 -17.25 12.23 10.17
C THR A 139 -18.47 12.22 9.26
N ARG A 140 -18.40 12.87 8.10
CA ARG A 140 -19.49 12.88 7.11
C ARG A 140 -19.72 11.51 6.47
N PHE A 141 -18.68 10.75 6.18
CA PHE A 141 -18.83 9.39 5.64
C PHE A 141 -19.35 8.41 6.69
N VAL A 142 -18.91 8.53 7.94
CA VAL A 142 -19.40 7.69 9.04
C VAL A 142 -20.87 8.00 9.37
N SER A 143 -21.34 9.23 9.16
CA SER A 143 -22.78 9.53 9.29
C SER A 143 -23.63 8.89 8.18
N ILE A 144 -23.04 8.58 7.02
CA ILE A 144 -23.72 7.95 5.88
C ILE A 144 -23.51 6.43 5.86
N MET A 145 -22.34 5.96 6.30
CA MET A 145 -21.94 4.54 6.31
C MET A 145 -21.65 4.06 7.73
N ASN A 146 -21.97 2.80 8.01
CA ASN A 146 -21.50 2.15 9.24
C ASN A 146 -19.97 2.23 9.30
N PRO A 147 -19.35 2.67 10.43
CA PRO A 147 -17.91 2.79 10.60
C PRO A 147 -17.12 1.54 10.24
N VAL A 148 -17.64 0.36 10.56
CA VAL A 148 -17.02 -0.92 10.21
C VAL A 148 -16.97 -1.10 8.70
N THR A 149 -18.05 -0.77 7.97
CA THR A 149 -18.10 -0.83 6.51
C THR A 149 -17.07 0.12 5.90
N PHE A 150 -16.92 1.32 6.47
CA PHE A 150 -15.90 2.27 6.02
C PHE A 150 -14.49 1.72 6.22
N VAL A 151 -14.16 1.15 7.38
CA VAL A 151 -12.85 0.53 7.66
C VAL A 151 -12.57 -0.61 6.68
N CYS A 152 -13.56 -1.44 6.37
CA CYS A 152 -13.41 -2.53 5.39
C CYS A 152 -13.13 -2.01 3.98
N LEU A 153 -13.92 -1.02 3.51
CA LEU A 153 -13.71 -0.39 2.19
C LEU A 153 -12.32 0.25 2.09
N TYR A 154 -11.94 0.95 3.16
CA TYR A 154 -10.64 1.60 3.20
C TYR A 154 -9.49 0.61 3.23
N THR A 155 -9.62 -0.49 3.94
CA THR A 155 -8.67 -1.59 3.93
C THR A 155 -8.52 -2.19 2.52
N GLY A 156 -9.61 -2.24 1.76
CA GLY A 156 -9.59 -2.57 0.33
C GLY A 156 -8.78 -1.57 -0.50
N ALA A 157 -8.93 -0.27 -0.26
CA ALA A 157 -8.13 0.77 -0.92
C ALA A 157 -6.62 0.64 -0.61
N VAL A 158 -6.28 0.33 0.64
CA VAL A 158 -4.89 0.02 1.06
C VAL A 158 -4.34 -1.22 0.33
N ALA A 159 -5.18 -2.22 0.08
CA ALA A 159 -4.77 -3.39 -0.72
C ALA A 159 -4.47 -3.00 -2.17
N VAL A 160 -5.32 -2.17 -2.79
CA VAL A 160 -5.07 -1.63 -4.16
C VAL A 160 -3.74 -0.87 -4.20
N PHE A 161 -3.49 0.00 -3.24
CA PHE A 161 -2.23 0.73 -3.09
C PHE A 161 -1.01 -0.22 -3.05
N SER A 162 -1.08 -1.26 -2.21
CA SER A 162 -0.01 -2.26 -2.08
C SER A 162 0.23 -3.03 -3.39
N LEU A 163 -0.82 -3.36 -4.11
CA LEU A 163 -0.74 -4.09 -5.38
C LEU A 163 -0.13 -3.25 -6.50
N ILE A 164 -0.44 -1.94 -6.58
CA ILE A 164 0.19 -1.04 -7.54
C ILE A 164 1.71 -1.00 -7.33
N ILE A 165 2.15 -0.83 -6.08
CA ILE A 165 3.57 -0.82 -5.73
C ILE A 165 4.22 -2.16 -6.10
N THR A 166 3.56 -3.27 -5.80
CA THR A 166 4.06 -4.61 -6.12
C THR A 166 4.21 -4.80 -7.62
N ASN A 167 3.25 -4.34 -8.43
CA ASN A 167 3.33 -4.41 -9.88
C ASN A 167 4.53 -3.63 -10.44
N ILE A 168 4.74 -2.40 -9.98
CA ILE A 168 5.90 -1.58 -10.36
C ILE A 168 7.19 -2.33 -10.00
N SER A 169 7.28 -2.86 -8.79
CA SER A 169 8.44 -3.62 -8.33
C SER A 169 8.69 -4.90 -9.15
N LEU A 170 7.64 -5.65 -9.48
CA LEU A 170 7.74 -6.83 -10.34
C LEU A 170 8.25 -6.47 -11.74
N ILE A 171 7.76 -5.39 -12.34
CA ILE A 171 8.24 -4.90 -13.64
C ILE A 171 9.74 -4.60 -13.55
N LEU A 172 10.17 -3.84 -12.54
CA LEU A 172 11.57 -3.46 -12.35
C LEU A 172 12.48 -4.65 -12.05
N THR A 173 11.97 -5.69 -11.37
CA THR A 173 12.69 -6.96 -11.13
C THR A 173 13.19 -7.60 -12.43
N ARG A 174 12.50 -7.35 -13.54
CA ARG A 174 12.86 -7.87 -14.85
C ARG A 174 14.06 -7.17 -15.47
N PHE A 175 14.16 -5.85 -15.26
CA PHE A 175 15.12 -4.99 -15.96
C PHE A 175 16.37 -4.67 -15.14
N LEU A 176 16.28 -4.73 -13.82
CA LEU A 176 17.37 -4.31 -12.94
C LEU A 176 18.11 -5.51 -12.35
N ASP A 177 19.46 -5.44 -12.34
CA ASP A 177 20.32 -6.56 -11.96
C ASP A 177 20.60 -6.64 -10.46
N LYS A 178 20.42 -5.53 -9.74
CA LYS A 178 20.68 -5.45 -8.31
C LYS A 178 19.39 -5.10 -7.55
N PHE A 179 19.11 -5.84 -6.47
CA PHE A 179 17.86 -5.69 -5.74
C PHE A 179 17.66 -4.29 -5.14
N TYR A 180 18.73 -3.65 -4.68
CA TYR A 180 18.62 -2.27 -4.15
C TYR A 180 18.16 -1.28 -5.23
N LEU A 181 18.52 -1.50 -6.50
CA LEU A 181 18.01 -0.69 -7.61
C LEU A 181 16.51 -0.91 -7.84
N VAL A 182 16.01 -2.14 -7.62
CA VAL A 182 14.57 -2.41 -7.66
C VAL A 182 13.85 -1.62 -6.56
N LEU A 183 14.39 -1.57 -5.35
CA LEU A 183 13.80 -0.81 -4.24
C LEU A 183 13.76 0.69 -4.55
N VAL A 184 14.90 1.27 -4.91
CA VAL A 184 15.00 2.70 -5.26
C VAL A 184 14.16 3.01 -6.50
N GLY A 185 14.22 2.17 -7.52
CA GLY A 185 13.43 2.33 -8.74
C GLY A 185 11.93 2.29 -8.47
N THR A 186 11.47 1.38 -7.60
CA THR A 186 10.06 1.32 -7.20
C THR A 186 9.65 2.59 -6.46
N PHE A 187 10.48 3.06 -5.54
CA PHE A 187 10.25 4.31 -4.80
C PHE A 187 10.15 5.50 -5.74
N VAL A 188 11.12 5.68 -6.63
CA VAL A 188 11.13 6.81 -7.58
C VAL A 188 9.98 6.72 -8.58
N SER A 189 9.72 5.53 -9.13
CA SER A 189 8.64 5.34 -10.12
C SER A 189 7.26 5.57 -9.50
N PHE A 190 7.01 5.08 -8.28
CA PHE A 190 5.73 5.30 -7.60
C PHE A 190 5.52 6.78 -7.26
N ASN A 191 6.52 7.45 -6.68
CA ASN A 191 6.44 8.88 -6.36
C ASN A 191 6.33 9.74 -7.62
N GLY A 192 7.06 9.40 -8.69
CA GLY A 192 6.95 10.05 -9.99
C GLY A 192 5.55 9.90 -10.59
N LEU A 193 4.98 8.70 -10.55
CA LEU A 193 3.61 8.43 -10.99
C LEU A 193 2.61 9.27 -10.21
N ASN A 194 2.73 9.30 -8.88
CA ASN A 194 1.87 10.09 -8.01
C ASN A 194 1.98 11.60 -8.33
N PHE A 195 3.18 12.10 -8.52
CA PHE A 195 3.42 13.51 -8.86
C PHE A 195 2.80 13.89 -10.21
N ILE A 196 3.02 13.08 -11.24
CA ILE A 196 2.45 13.27 -12.58
C ILE A 196 0.92 13.26 -12.52
N THR A 197 0.34 12.29 -11.79
CA THR A 197 -1.11 12.18 -11.60
C THR A 197 -1.66 13.45 -10.97
N THR A 198 -1.06 13.92 -9.89
CA THR A 198 -1.47 15.14 -9.19
C THR A 198 -1.42 16.37 -10.11
N ILE A 199 -0.36 16.53 -10.91
CA ILE A 199 -0.23 17.68 -11.83
C ILE A 199 -1.28 17.62 -12.94
N ILE A 200 -1.42 16.46 -13.60
CA ILE A 200 -2.37 16.30 -14.72
C ILE A 200 -3.78 16.63 -14.23
N PHE A 201 -4.20 16.07 -13.11
CA PHE A 201 -5.55 16.32 -12.63
C PHE A 201 -5.75 17.76 -12.15
N LYS A 202 -4.78 18.39 -11.48
CA LYS A 202 -4.85 19.81 -11.13
C LYS A 202 -4.93 20.72 -12.35
N SER A 203 -4.32 20.34 -13.48
CA SER A 203 -4.38 21.12 -14.72
C SER A 203 -5.71 20.96 -15.47
N ILE A 204 -6.32 19.78 -15.41
CA ILE A 204 -7.58 19.47 -16.11
C ILE A 204 -8.78 20.01 -15.34
N ILE A 205 -8.78 19.85 -14.03
CA ILE A 205 -9.88 20.26 -13.15
C ILE A 205 -9.64 21.69 -12.68
N LYS A 206 -10.09 22.66 -13.46
CA LYS A 206 -9.96 24.11 -13.17
C LYS A 206 -10.71 24.56 -11.91
N ASN A 207 -11.68 23.79 -11.42
CA ASN A 207 -12.41 24.09 -10.18
C ASN A 207 -11.62 23.64 -8.95
N LYS A 208 -10.90 24.59 -8.39
CA LYS A 208 -9.71 24.45 -7.55
C LYS A 208 -9.92 23.95 -6.13
N SER A 209 -11.12 23.79 -5.61
CA SER A 209 -11.27 23.71 -4.17
C SER A 209 -11.58 22.32 -3.60
N LEU A 210 -11.95 21.33 -4.40
CA LEU A 210 -12.55 20.11 -3.85
C LEU A 210 -11.97 18.77 -4.30
N ILE A 211 -11.10 18.73 -5.34
CA ILE A 211 -10.60 17.46 -5.87
C ILE A 211 -9.08 17.46 -5.84
N ASP A 212 -8.51 16.78 -4.85
CA ASP A 212 -7.09 16.51 -4.78
C ASP A 212 -6.86 15.02 -5.02
N ILE A 213 -6.16 14.69 -6.13
CA ILE A 213 -5.88 13.31 -6.51
C ILE A 213 -4.44 13.00 -6.13
N ASN A 214 -4.31 12.10 -5.18
CA ASN A 214 -3.02 11.64 -4.68
C ASN A 214 -3.14 10.15 -4.31
N LEU A 215 -2.29 9.31 -4.91
CA LEU A 215 -2.31 7.86 -4.67
C LEU A 215 -2.05 7.50 -3.20
N TYR A 216 -1.34 8.36 -2.46
CA TYR A 216 -1.16 8.16 -1.01
C TYR A 216 -2.46 8.27 -0.22
N TYR A 217 -3.49 8.91 -0.76
CA TYR A 217 -4.81 8.95 -0.12
C TYR A 217 -5.49 7.58 -0.05
N LEU A 218 -5.07 6.63 -0.88
CA LEU A 218 -5.47 5.23 -0.72
C LEU A 218 -4.92 4.60 0.57
N TYR A 219 -3.90 5.21 1.17
CA TYR A 219 -3.29 4.75 2.42
C TYR A 219 -3.69 5.59 3.65
N THR A 220 -3.99 6.89 3.51
CA THR A 220 -4.33 7.79 4.61
C THR A 220 -5.73 8.36 4.45
N PRO A 221 -6.70 7.95 5.30
CA PRO A 221 -8.09 8.39 5.18
C PRO A 221 -8.31 9.86 5.51
N ARG A 222 -7.48 10.43 6.39
CA ARG A 222 -7.66 11.77 6.95
C ARG A 222 -7.59 12.91 5.93
N THR A 223 -6.81 12.72 4.89
CA THR A 223 -6.53 13.76 3.88
C THR A 223 -7.49 13.76 2.70
N MET A 224 -8.47 12.83 2.69
CA MET A 224 -9.42 12.73 1.60
C MET A 224 -10.62 13.66 1.78
N PHE A 225 -10.85 14.54 0.82
CA PHE A 225 -12.13 15.22 0.66
C PHE A 225 -13.18 14.25 0.08
N GLN A 226 -14.44 14.39 0.46
CA GLN A 226 -15.52 13.45 0.13
C GLN A 226 -15.59 13.15 -1.38
N ASP A 227 -15.55 14.19 -2.19
CA ASP A 227 -15.66 14.07 -3.64
C ASP A 227 -14.39 13.48 -4.27
N SER A 228 -13.24 13.63 -3.62
CA SER A 228 -11.97 13.06 -4.09
C SER A 228 -11.76 11.60 -3.71
N MET A 229 -12.46 11.07 -2.71
CA MET A 229 -12.29 9.67 -2.28
C MET A 229 -12.68 8.69 -3.38
N ILE A 230 -13.89 8.83 -3.95
CA ILE A 230 -14.36 7.96 -5.03
C ILE A 230 -13.44 8.05 -6.23
N ILE A 231 -13.01 9.28 -6.58
CA ILE A 231 -12.12 9.53 -7.70
C ILE A 231 -10.74 8.90 -7.42
N ASN A 232 -10.19 9.04 -6.22
CA ASN A 232 -8.92 8.43 -5.85
C ASN A 232 -8.98 6.89 -5.90
N ILE A 233 -10.05 6.28 -5.41
CA ILE A 233 -10.25 4.83 -5.51
C ILE A 233 -10.37 4.40 -6.97
N ALA A 234 -11.17 5.10 -7.78
CA ALA A 234 -11.32 4.82 -9.20
C ALA A 234 -9.98 4.94 -9.95
N CYS A 235 -9.22 6.01 -9.71
CA CYS A 235 -7.87 6.18 -10.25
C CYS A 235 -6.94 5.05 -9.80
N GLY A 236 -6.98 4.68 -8.53
CA GLY A 236 -6.21 3.56 -8.00
C GLY A 236 -6.52 2.25 -8.74
N ILE A 237 -7.80 1.96 -8.99
CA ILE A 237 -8.21 0.76 -9.74
C ILE A 237 -7.71 0.83 -11.19
N VAL A 238 -7.81 1.98 -11.85
CA VAL A 238 -7.29 2.18 -13.22
C VAL A 238 -5.77 1.94 -13.26
N PHE A 239 -5.02 2.49 -12.31
CA PHE A 239 -3.58 2.25 -12.21
C PHE A 239 -3.24 0.79 -11.89
N LEU A 240 -4.03 0.14 -11.03
CA LEU A 240 -3.86 -1.28 -10.75
C LEU A 240 -4.03 -2.12 -12.01
N VAL A 241 -5.09 -1.87 -12.78
CA VAL A 241 -5.34 -2.58 -14.04
C VAL A 241 -4.23 -2.33 -15.04
N ALA A 242 -3.84 -1.07 -15.26
CA ALA A 242 -2.77 -0.70 -16.18
C ALA A 242 -1.43 -1.36 -15.82
N THR A 243 -1.03 -1.29 -14.55
CA THR A 243 0.21 -1.92 -14.07
C THR A 243 0.16 -3.45 -14.11
N SER A 244 -1.02 -4.06 -13.88
CA SER A 244 -1.20 -5.51 -14.00
C SER A 244 -1.06 -5.99 -15.46
N ILE A 245 -1.61 -5.22 -16.41
CA ILE A 245 -1.42 -5.49 -17.84
C ILE A 245 0.07 -5.42 -18.21
N LEU A 246 0.79 -4.42 -17.71
CA LEU A 246 2.24 -4.29 -17.93
C LEU A 246 3.01 -5.48 -17.34
N VAL A 247 2.68 -5.94 -16.13
CA VAL A 247 3.27 -7.16 -15.55
C VAL A 247 3.03 -8.36 -16.47
N PHE A 248 1.80 -8.53 -16.96
CA PHE A 248 1.46 -9.61 -17.88
C PHE A 248 2.29 -9.54 -19.17
N ILE A 249 2.40 -8.38 -19.79
CA ILE A 249 3.19 -8.16 -21.03
C ILE A 249 4.68 -8.50 -20.78
N VAL A 250 5.24 -8.00 -19.67
CA VAL A 250 6.65 -8.19 -19.32
C VAL A 250 7.00 -9.68 -19.10
N TYR A 251 6.08 -10.44 -18.49
CA TYR A 251 6.31 -11.85 -18.17
C TYR A 251 5.68 -12.83 -19.17
N ARG A 252 5.07 -12.35 -20.26
CA ARG A 252 4.46 -13.22 -21.29
C ARG A 252 5.47 -14.09 -22.03
N SER A 253 6.66 -13.54 -22.30
CA SER A 253 7.68 -14.20 -23.13
C SER A 253 8.76 -14.87 -22.30
N LYS A 254 8.92 -16.19 -22.47
CA LYS A 254 9.99 -17.00 -21.85
C LYS A 254 11.37 -16.60 -22.36
N GLU A 255 11.51 -16.36 -23.67
CA GLU A 255 12.78 -16.14 -24.35
C GLU A 255 13.53 -14.93 -23.80
N LYS A 256 12.81 -13.82 -23.58
CA LYS A 256 13.40 -12.59 -22.99
C LYS A 256 13.89 -12.76 -21.54
N MET A 257 13.48 -13.81 -20.85
CA MET A 257 13.92 -14.08 -19.48
C MET A 257 15.21 -14.88 -19.43
N VAL A 258 15.46 -15.70 -20.44
CA VAL A 258 16.66 -16.55 -20.54
C VAL A 258 17.85 -15.75 -21.08
N LEU A 259 17.63 -14.86 -22.07
CA LEU A 259 18.67 -14.09 -22.74
C LEU A 259 19.34 -13.00 -21.87
N ASN A 260 18.74 -12.58 -20.78
CA ASN A 260 19.31 -11.55 -19.90
C ASN A 260 20.17 -12.13 -18.75
N ILE A 261 20.56 -13.42 -18.82
CA ILE A 261 21.29 -14.11 -17.75
C ILE A 261 22.59 -14.74 -18.30
N GLU A 262 22.81 -14.62 -19.60
CA GLU A 262 24.10 -14.85 -20.24
C GLU A 262 24.92 -13.56 -20.30
#